data_8872d661ffcab6e3b4ccbb545a236e66
#
_entry.id   8872d661ffcab6e3b4ccbb545a236e66
#
_cell.length_a   1.000
_cell.length_b   1.000
_cell.length_c   1.000
_cell.angle_alpha   90.00
_cell.angle_beta   90.00
_cell.angle_gamma   90.00
#
_symmetry.space_group_name_H-M   'P 1'
#
loop_
_entity.id
_entity.type
_entity.pdbx_description
1 polymer ?
#
loop_
_entity_poly.entity_id
_entity_poly.type
_entity_poly.pdbx_seq_one_letter_code
_entity_poly.pdbx_strand_id
1 'polypeptide(L)'
;VYDFDLDGGVSLDGILHSIGSEDLWDAVFARGISRLPPLGLTPVMYDGLAYVSEKCDKKSIFSRFLELNSLPNEGFVKVKSAFNGLGIYKRKAVLSSRYHSVNKNLNCEHIGFHYDMIKNGHDKMYINNSMEIEAGPQGPDNKFLTTWQFLFC
;
A
#
# COMPACT_ATOMS: atom_id res chain seq x y z
N VAL A 1 4.64 2.54 -10.43
CA VAL A 1 3.85 3.71 -10.00
C VAL A 1 4.41 4.21 -8.68
N TYR A 2 4.59 5.49 -8.55
CA TYR A 2 5.20 6.14 -7.40
C TYR A 2 4.46 7.46 -7.10
N ASP A 3 4.19 7.73 -5.83
CA ASP A 3 3.62 9.01 -5.39
C ASP A 3 4.70 10.09 -5.31
N PHE A 4 4.54 11.15 -6.09
CA PHE A 4 5.51 12.25 -6.15
C PHE A 4 5.46 13.21 -4.96
N ASP A 5 4.48 13.08 -4.09
CA ASP A 5 4.32 13.91 -2.88
C ASP A 5 4.95 13.27 -1.62
N LEU A 6 5.74 12.22 -1.81
CA LEU A 6 6.51 11.59 -0.74
C LEU A 6 7.90 12.21 -0.68
N ASP A 7 8.18 12.93 0.40
CA ASP A 7 9.46 13.62 0.63
C ASP A 7 10.58 12.68 1.14
N GLY A 8 10.26 11.40 1.34
CA GLY A 8 11.17 10.43 1.94
C GLY A 8 11.97 9.63 0.93
N GLY A 9 12.97 8.93 1.43
CA GLY A 9 13.82 8.05 0.63
C GLY A 9 13.13 6.76 0.22
N VAL A 10 13.62 6.16 -0.85
CA VAL A 10 13.18 4.84 -1.34
C VAL A 10 14.34 3.85 -1.18
N SER A 11 14.08 2.66 -0.63
CA SER A 11 15.05 1.58 -0.54
C SER A 11 15.38 1.01 -1.93
N LEU A 12 16.55 1.34 -2.45
CA LEU A 12 17.02 0.78 -3.72
C LEU A 12 17.20 -0.74 -3.62
N ASP A 13 17.75 -1.24 -2.51
CA ASP A 13 17.92 -2.67 -2.28
C ASP A 13 16.58 -3.41 -2.26
N GLY A 14 15.53 -2.80 -1.69
CA GLY A 14 14.19 -3.35 -1.71
C GLY A 14 13.58 -3.39 -3.10
N ILE A 15 13.85 -2.39 -3.95
CA ILE A 15 13.46 -2.40 -5.37
C ILE A 15 14.18 -3.52 -6.11
N LEU A 16 15.50 -3.64 -5.94
CA LEU A 16 16.29 -4.69 -6.58
C LEU A 16 15.88 -6.09 -6.13
N HIS A 17 15.59 -6.27 -4.84
CA HIS A 17 15.02 -7.51 -4.29
C HIS A 17 13.67 -7.85 -4.93
N SER A 18 12.80 -6.86 -5.12
CA SER A 18 11.52 -7.05 -5.79
C SER A 18 11.70 -7.48 -7.24
N ILE A 19 12.59 -6.82 -7.99
CA ILE A 19 12.90 -7.16 -9.40
C ILE A 19 13.54 -8.55 -9.49
N GLY A 20 14.49 -8.87 -8.61
CA GLY A 20 15.13 -10.20 -8.56
C GLY A 20 14.16 -11.35 -8.23
N SER A 21 12.98 -11.02 -7.71
CA SER A 21 11.92 -11.96 -7.35
C SER A 21 10.70 -11.88 -8.30
N GLU A 22 10.88 -11.40 -9.52
CA GLU A 22 9.78 -11.10 -10.45
C GLU A 22 8.89 -12.30 -10.79
N ASP A 23 9.37 -13.53 -10.68
CA ASP A 23 8.57 -14.73 -10.94
C ASP A 23 7.48 -14.97 -9.88
N LEU A 24 7.62 -14.37 -8.71
CA LEU A 24 6.69 -14.56 -7.58
C LEU A 24 5.42 -13.73 -7.71
N TRP A 25 5.45 -12.59 -8.37
CA TRP A 25 4.39 -11.60 -8.28
C TRP A 25 3.90 -11.08 -9.65
N ASP A 26 2.68 -10.59 -9.69
CA ASP A 26 2.11 -9.77 -10.78
C ASP A 26 2.15 -8.27 -10.41
N ALA A 27 2.10 -7.97 -9.11
CA ALA A 27 2.36 -6.66 -8.54
C ALA A 27 3.03 -6.80 -7.17
N VAL A 28 3.92 -5.86 -6.85
CA VAL A 28 4.58 -5.78 -5.56
C VAL A 28 4.56 -4.33 -5.06
N PHE A 29 4.23 -4.17 -3.78
CA PHE A 29 4.04 -2.88 -3.14
C PHE A 29 5.09 -2.64 -2.07
N ALA A 30 5.42 -1.39 -1.86
CA ALA A 30 6.34 -1.00 -0.80
C ALA A 30 5.74 -1.17 0.59
N ARG A 31 6.61 -1.17 1.59
CA ARG A 31 6.31 -0.86 2.97
C ARG A 31 6.44 0.65 3.17
N GLY A 32 5.33 1.37 3.06
CA GLY A 32 5.28 2.80 3.29
C GLY A 32 5.34 3.12 4.78
N ILE A 33 6.36 3.83 5.21
CA ILE A 33 6.59 4.17 6.61
C ILE A 33 6.36 5.65 6.81
N SER A 34 5.55 6.01 7.79
CA SER A 34 5.41 7.37 8.28
C SER A 34 5.77 7.46 9.76
N ARG A 35 6.35 8.58 10.17
CA ARG A 35 6.69 8.86 11.57
C ARG A 35 5.68 9.84 12.13
N LEU A 36 4.83 9.35 13.04
CA LEU A 36 3.78 10.17 13.64
C LEU A 36 4.32 11.17 14.67
N PRO A 37 4.01 12.47 14.58
CA PRO A 37 4.19 13.41 15.68
C PRO A 37 3.21 13.09 16.85
N PRO A 38 3.52 13.41 18.10
CA PRO A 38 4.73 14.05 18.59
C PRO A 38 5.86 13.07 18.91
N LEU A 39 5.62 11.79 18.83
CA LEU A 39 6.55 10.76 19.27
C LEU A 39 7.62 10.45 18.24
N GLY A 40 7.45 10.75 16.96
CA GLY A 40 8.44 10.67 15.87
C GLY A 40 9.29 9.39 15.77
N LEU A 41 9.18 8.52 16.76
CA LEU A 41 10.08 7.40 16.99
C LEU A 41 9.52 6.05 16.50
N THR A 42 8.19 5.92 16.41
CA THR A 42 7.57 4.65 15.99
C THR A 42 7.15 4.75 14.53
N PRO A 43 7.81 4.01 13.63
CA PRO A 43 7.38 3.93 12.25
C PRO A 43 6.04 3.20 12.16
N VAL A 44 5.09 3.75 11.40
CA VAL A 44 3.81 3.14 11.11
C VAL A 44 3.60 3.07 9.60
N MET A 45 3.01 2.00 9.12
CA MET A 45 2.56 1.92 7.74
C MET A 45 1.31 2.78 7.58
N TYR A 46 1.28 3.66 6.57
CA TYR A 46 0.31 4.75 6.52
C TYR A 46 -0.90 4.50 5.60
N ASP A 47 -0.78 3.70 4.57
CA ASP A 47 -1.82 3.59 3.54
C ASP A 47 -2.86 2.47 3.81
N GLY A 48 -3.58 2.60 4.91
CA GLY A 48 -4.68 1.68 5.23
C GLY A 48 -5.88 1.77 4.26
N LEU A 49 -5.99 2.85 3.46
CA LEU A 49 -7.08 3.02 2.51
C LEU A 49 -6.98 2.07 1.32
N ALA A 50 -5.77 1.90 0.79
CA ALA A 50 -5.50 0.98 -0.32
C ALA A 50 -5.33 -0.48 0.14
N TYR A 51 -5.17 -0.73 1.45
CA TYR A 51 -4.87 -2.06 1.96
C TYR A 51 -6.09 -2.97 2.07
N VAL A 52 -6.00 -4.14 1.45
CA VAL A 52 -6.96 -5.25 1.60
C VAL A 52 -6.19 -6.55 1.76
N SER A 53 -6.38 -7.22 2.91
CA SER A 53 -5.72 -8.49 3.18
C SER A 53 -6.32 -9.65 2.39
N GLU A 54 -5.57 -10.75 2.27
CA GLU A 54 -6.06 -12.02 1.69
C GLU A 54 -7.30 -12.56 2.42
N LYS A 55 -7.39 -12.35 3.73
CA LYS A 55 -8.36 -13.03 4.61
C LYS A 55 -9.73 -12.36 4.67
N CYS A 56 -9.83 -11.06 4.44
CA CYS A 56 -11.10 -10.35 4.64
C CYS A 56 -11.18 -8.99 3.92
N ASP A 57 -12.21 -8.82 3.11
CA ASP A 57 -12.45 -7.59 2.33
C ASP A 57 -13.29 -6.55 3.10
N LYS A 58 -13.98 -6.96 4.19
CA LYS A 58 -15.02 -6.16 4.86
C LYS A 58 -14.57 -5.50 6.15
N LYS A 59 -13.28 -5.28 6.33
CA LYS A 59 -12.76 -4.61 7.52
C LYS A 59 -12.97 -3.10 7.44
N SER A 60 -13.22 -2.48 8.60
CA SER A 60 -13.16 -1.02 8.71
C SER A 60 -11.76 -0.51 8.38
N ILE A 61 -11.64 0.77 8.00
CA ILE A 61 -10.33 1.40 7.72
C ILE A 61 -9.39 1.26 8.92
N PHE A 62 -9.91 1.46 10.13
CA PHE A 62 -9.12 1.29 11.36
C PHE A 62 -8.59 -0.14 11.53
N SER A 63 -9.44 -1.16 11.30
CA SER A 63 -9.00 -2.57 11.37
C SER A 63 -7.95 -2.90 10.33
N ARG A 64 -8.05 -2.33 9.12
CA ARG A 64 -7.05 -2.48 8.06
C ARG A 64 -5.72 -1.84 8.46
N PHE A 65 -5.77 -0.64 9.04
CA PHE A 65 -4.58 0.05 9.54
C PHE A 65 -3.87 -0.77 10.63
N LEU A 66 -4.61 -1.30 11.61
CA LEU A 66 -4.03 -2.15 12.66
C LEU A 66 -3.41 -3.43 12.08
N GLU A 67 -4.09 -4.08 11.14
CA GLU A 67 -3.58 -5.28 10.49
C GLU A 67 -2.31 -4.98 9.69
N LEU A 68 -2.32 -3.93 8.88
CA LEU A 68 -1.18 -3.48 8.10
C LEU A 68 0.06 -3.25 8.99
N ASN A 69 -0.15 -2.60 10.15
CA ASN A 69 0.92 -2.35 11.12
C ASN A 69 1.33 -3.58 11.96
N SER A 70 0.59 -4.69 11.87
CA SER A 70 0.93 -5.96 12.49
C SER A 70 1.65 -6.94 11.54
N LEU A 71 1.89 -6.55 10.29
CA LEU A 71 2.59 -7.38 9.32
C LEU A 71 4.05 -7.62 9.77
N PRO A 72 4.65 -8.76 9.38
CA PRO A 72 6.06 -9.02 9.65
C PRO A 72 6.94 -7.93 9.04
N ASN A 73 8.12 -7.73 9.62
CA ASN A 73 9.05 -6.69 9.16
C ASN A 73 9.87 -7.11 7.93
N GLU A 74 9.80 -8.37 7.53
CA GLU A 74 10.60 -8.94 6.45
C GLU A 74 9.76 -9.83 5.53
N GLY A 75 10.23 -10.03 4.30
CA GLY A 75 9.64 -10.94 3.33
C GLY A 75 8.46 -10.37 2.56
N PHE A 76 7.85 -11.24 1.76
CA PHE A 76 6.67 -10.94 0.95
C PHE A 76 5.39 -11.34 1.67
N VAL A 77 4.46 -10.41 1.82
CA VAL A 77 3.14 -10.66 2.41
C VAL A 77 2.08 -10.56 1.32
N LYS A 78 1.35 -11.66 1.08
CA LYS A 78 0.29 -11.69 0.08
C LYS A 78 -0.89 -10.81 0.50
N VAL A 79 -1.38 -10.01 -0.45
CA VAL A 79 -2.50 -9.09 -0.26
C VAL A 79 -3.43 -9.11 -1.47
N LYS A 80 -4.65 -8.63 -1.33
CA LYS A 80 -5.55 -8.36 -2.46
C LYS A 80 -5.41 -6.95 -3.01
N SER A 81 -4.94 -6.03 -2.19
CA SER A 81 -4.65 -4.66 -2.58
C SER A 81 -3.69 -4.01 -1.58
N ALA A 82 -2.79 -3.20 -2.05
CA ALA A 82 -2.00 -2.24 -1.30
C ALA A 82 -1.42 -1.20 -2.28
N PHE A 83 -0.81 -0.14 -1.75
CA PHE A 83 -0.02 0.78 -2.56
C PHE A 83 1.17 1.31 -1.76
N ASN A 84 0.90 1.92 -0.61
CA ASN A 84 1.91 2.43 0.33
C ASN A 84 2.92 3.40 -0.34
N GLY A 85 2.50 4.12 -1.38
CA GLY A 85 3.30 5.12 -2.08
C GLY A 85 4.17 4.61 -3.23
N LEU A 86 4.46 3.31 -3.31
CA LEU A 86 5.21 2.71 -4.43
C LEU A 86 4.68 1.32 -4.77
N GLY A 87 4.36 1.12 -6.04
CA GLY A 87 3.99 -0.18 -6.59
C GLY A 87 4.75 -0.49 -7.89
N ILE A 88 5.28 -1.69 -7.99
CA ILE A 88 5.88 -2.25 -9.20
C ILE A 88 4.93 -3.29 -9.76
N TYR A 89 4.63 -3.21 -11.05
CA TYR A 89 3.63 -4.04 -11.70
C TYR A 89 4.20 -4.69 -12.96
N LYS A 90 3.81 -5.91 -13.23
CA LYS A 90 4.02 -6.49 -14.55
C LYS A 90 3.18 -5.75 -15.59
N ARG A 91 3.79 -5.41 -16.71
CA ARG A 91 3.11 -4.67 -17.79
C ARG A 91 1.80 -5.34 -18.24
N LYS A 92 1.77 -6.66 -18.36
CA LYS A 92 0.58 -7.41 -18.78
C LYS A 92 -0.58 -7.25 -17.79
N ALA A 93 -0.30 -7.22 -16.48
CA ALA A 93 -1.29 -7.03 -15.44
C ALA A 93 -1.91 -5.62 -15.50
N VAL A 94 -1.08 -4.59 -15.66
CA VAL A 94 -1.54 -3.20 -15.82
C VAL A 94 -2.41 -3.04 -17.06
N LEU A 95 -1.98 -3.59 -18.21
CA LEU A 95 -2.71 -3.42 -19.48
C LEU A 95 -4.05 -4.17 -19.51
N SER A 96 -4.24 -5.18 -18.66
CA SER A 96 -5.49 -5.92 -18.53
C SER A 96 -6.51 -5.26 -17.60
N SER A 97 -6.15 -4.17 -16.94
CA SER A 97 -6.91 -3.64 -15.79
C SER A 97 -7.18 -2.14 -15.93
N ARG A 98 -8.25 -1.67 -15.28
CA ARG A 98 -8.66 -0.27 -15.31
C ARG A 98 -8.92 0.25 -13.91
N TYR A 99 -8.59 1.53 -13.69
CA TYR A 99 -9.00 2.25 -12.50
C TYR A 99 -10.51 2.48 -12.50
N HIS A 100 -11.20 2.01 -11.48
CA HIS A 100 -12.62 2.25 -11.28
C HIS A 100 -12.98 2.17 -9.79
N SER A 101 -14.06 2.82 -9.40
CA SER A 101 -14.59 2.71 -8.05
C SER A 101 -15.35 1.38 -7.89
N VAL A 102 -14.98 0.58 -6.92
CA VAL A 102 -15.64 -0.73 -6.64
C VAL A 102 -16.92 -0.54 -5.84
N ASN A 103 -16.97 0.45 -4.97
CA ASN A 103 -18.14 0.73 -4.13
C ASN A 103 -18.05 2.15 -3.58
N LYS A 104 -19.20 2.81 -3.35
CA LYS A 104 -19.25 4.14 -2.75
C LYS A 104 -18.58 4.24 -1.36
N ASN A 105 -18.41 3.11 -0.68
CA ASN A 105 -17.81 3.02 0.66
C ASN A 105 -16.31 2.63 0.64
N LEU A 106 -15.74 2.29 -0.53
CA LEU A 106 -14.33 1.98 -0.72
C LEU A 106 -13.74 3.04 -1.66
N ASN A 107 -13.42 4.21 -1.10
CA ASN A 107 -13.03 5.40 -1.86
C ASN A 107 -11.58 5.37 -2.38
N CYS A 108 -10.93 4.19 -2.47
CA CYS A 108 -9.59 4.07 -3.00
C CYS A 108 -9.62 3.40 -4.38
N GLU A 109 -9.21 4.14 -5.38
CA GLU A 109 -9.15 3.69 -6.79
C GLU A 109 -8.18 2.52 -6.99
N HIS A 110 -7.15 2.41 -6.17
CA HIS A 110 -6.21 1.28 -6.20
C HIS A 110 -6.92 -0.05 -5.92
N ILE A 111 -7.88 -0.08 -5.00
CA ILE A 111 -8.65 -1.30 -4.71
C ILE A 111 -9.42 -1.76 -5.96
N GLY A 112 -10.08 -0.82 -6.66
CA GLY A 112 -10.79 -1.13 -7.90
C GLY A 112 -9.87 -1.68 -8.98
N PHE A 113 -8.72 -1.04 -9.16
CA PHE A 113 -7.70 -1.45 -10.11
C PHE A 113 -7.16 -2.86 -9.80
N HIS A 114 -6.82 -3.14 -8.55
CA HIS A 114 -6.30 -4.44 -8.13
C HIS A 114 -7.35 -5.56 -8.22
N TYR A 115 -8.61 -5.28 -7.92
CA TYR A 115 -9.68 -6.26 -8.13
C TYR A 115 -9.90 -6.58 -9.60
N ASP A 116 -9.75 -5.61 -10.49
CA ASP A 116 -9.79 -5.86 -11.92
C ASP A 116 -8.59 -6.73 -12.38
N MET A 117 -7.40 -6.50 -11.83
CA MET A 117 -6.23 -7.36 -12.02
C MET A 117 -6.52 -8.81 -11.61
N ILE A 118 -7.07 -9.03 -10.39
CA ILE A 118 -7.43 -10.36 -9.87
C ILE A 118 -8.42 -11.04 -10.82
N LYS A 119 -9.47 -10.33 -11.24
CA LYS A 119 -10.48 -10.83 -12.17
C LYS A 119 -9.89 -11.28 -13.50
N ASN A 120 -8.82 -10.63 -13.94
CA ASN A 120 -8.10 -10.93 -15.19
C ASN A 120 -6.96 -11.95 -14.99
N GLY A 121 -6.88 -12.63 -13.84
CA GLY A 121 -5.95 -13.71 -13.57
C GLY A 121 -4.57 -13.25 -13.05
N HIS A 122 -4.46 -12.00 -12.58
CA HIS A 122 -3.25 -11.42 -11.99
C HIS A 122 -3.43 -11.21 -10.48
N ASP A 123 -3.45 -12.31 -9.71
CA ASP A 123 -3.74 -12.31 -8.27
C ASP A 123 -2.50 -12.41 -7.38
N LYS A 124 -1.30 -12.51 -7.98
CA LYS A 124 -0.05 -12.59 -7.24
C LYS A 124 0.40 -11.20 -6.83
N MET A 125 -0.23 -10.64 -5.80
CA MET A 125 0.07 -9.32 -5.27
C MET A 125 0.64 -9.40 -3.86
N TYR A 126 1.74 -8.68 -3.62
CA TYR A 126 2.48 -8.77 -2.36
C TYR A 126 2.96 -7.40 -1.89
N ILE A 127 3.02 -7.19 -0.57
CA ILE A 127 3.87 -6.18 0.04
C ILE A 127 5.24 -6.82 0.22
N ASN A 128 6.30 -6.17 -0.29
CA ASN A 128 7.69 -6.51 0.03
C ASN A 128 8.16 -5.63 1.18
N ASN A 129 8.30 -6.21 2.36
CA ASN A 129 8.69 -5.47 3.55
C ASN A 129 10.15 -4.97 3.54
N SER A 130 10.97 -5.48 2.62
CA SER A 130 12.32 -4.95 2.36
C SER A 130 12.33 -3.73 1.43
N MET A 131 11.23 -3.47 0.71
CA MET A 131 11.07 -2.32 -0.18
C MET A 131 10.44 -1.17 0.61
N GLU A 132 11.24 -0.50 1.43
CA GLU A 132 10.77 0.60 2.26
C GLU A 132 10.73 1.91 1.48
N ILE A 133 9.71 2.70 1.78
CA ILE A 133 9.58 4.09 1.34
C ILE A 133 9.18 4.93 2.55
N GLU A 134 9.87 6.03 2.79
CA GLU A 134 9.57 6.93 3.88
C GLU A 134 8.69 8.07 3.37
N ALA A 135 7.48 8.18 3.91
CA ALA A 135 6.69 9.39 3.79
C ALA A 135 7.31 10.43 4.72
N GLY A 136 7.80 11.53 4.16
CA GLY A 136 8.39 12.63 4.92
C GLY A 136 7.49 13.15 6.04
N PRO A 137 8.03 13.93 6.99
CA PRO A 137 7.21 14.56 8.02
C PRO A 137 6.22 15.47 7.32
N GLN A 138 4.99 15.02 7.29
CA GLN A 138 3.92 15.80 6.71
C GLN A 138 3.77 17.07 7.56
N GLY A 139 4.03 18.24 6.95
CA GLY A 139 3.94 19.54 7.60
C GLY A 139 2.56 19.84 8.20
N PRO A 140 2.42 20.90 9.01
CA PRO A 140 1.17 21.21 9.73
C PRO A 140 -0.06 21.43 8.83
N ASP A 141 0.13 21.62 7.54
CA ASP A 141 -0.96 21.80 6.56
C ASP A 141 -1.50 20.49 5.99
N ASN A 142 -1.11 19.36 6.54
CA ASN A 142 -1.23 18.12 5.86
C ASN A 142 -2.47 17.28 6.20
N LYS A 143 -3.01 16.73 5.16
CA LYS A 143 -4.05 15.68 5.02
C LYS A 143 -4.04 14.57 6.10
N PHE A 144 -3.02 14.49 6.93
CA PHE A 144 -2.95 13.56 8.06
C PHE A 144 -4.01 13.87 9.12
N LEU A 145 -4.30 15.15 9.36
CA LEU A 145 -5.44 15.56 10.19
C LEU A 145 -6.77 15.11 9.59
N THR A 146 -6.90 15.14 8.26
CA THR A 146 -8.10 14.63 7.57
C THR A 146 -8.23 13.12 7.67
N THR A 147 -7.14 12.37 7.66
CA THR A 147 -7.16 10.91 7.87
C THR A 147 -7.59 10.57 9.31
N TRP A 148 -7.14 11.33 10.31
CA TRP A 148 -7.61 11.20 11.69
C TRP A 148 -9.08 11.59 11.87
N GLN A 149 -9.58 12.58 11.15
CA GLN A 149 -11.00 12.91 11.13
C GLN A 149 -11.87 11.77 10.60
N PHE A 150 -11.38 10.99 9.63
CA PHE A 150 -12.05 9.78 9.12
C PHE A 150 -11.97 8.58 10.08
N LEU A 151 -11.05 8.58 11.04
CA LEU A 151 -10.94 7.53 12.05
C LEU A 151 -11.89 7.72 13.23
N PHE A 152 -12.45 8.92 13.42
CA PHE A 152 -13.33 9.28 14.55
C PHE A 152 -14.73 9.75 14.13
N CYS A 153 -15.11 9.62 12.87
CA CYS A 153 -16.49 9.83 12.40
C CYS A 153 -17.23 8.51 12.16
#